data_2462986ebde6d7993e88e524149908ee
#
_entry.id   2462986ebde6d7993e88e524149908ee
#
_cell.length_a   1.000
_cell.length_b   1.000
_cell.length_c   1.000
_cell.angle_alpha   90.00
_cell.angle_beta   90.00
_cell.angle_gamma   90.00
#
_symmetry.space_group_name_H-M   'P 1'
#
loop_
_entity.id
_entity.type
_entity.pdbx_description
1 polymer ?
#
loop_
_entity_poly.entity_id
_entity_poly.type
_entity_poly.pdbx_seq_one_letter_code
_entity_poly.pdbx_strand_id
1 'polypeptide(L)'
;TSETGTHPSDWLNSHLIILWGHNPAETKFDSSTMFYLKKAKAAGIPIIVIDPRKNDTAVALNAQWIPIRPATDSALADAMAYVIIKEGLQDQEFLDKCCLGFDAAHMPEGADPSLNCLSYLMGETDSIPKTPEWGEKITGIPADTIRELAIRYATTKPAAIIQGYGAQRNAYGEQSARGAILLACLTGNVGISGGSAAGAGDCSTHELPGFPVLDNPYNR
;
A
#
# COMPACT_ATOMS: atom_id res chain seq x y z
N THR A 1 -6.72 -8.36 17.20
CA THR A 1 -6.46 -7.23 16.29
C THR A 1 -7.46 -7.32 15.16
N SER A 2 -8.41 -6.37 15.10
CA SER A 2 -9.32 -6.27 13.97
C SER A 2 -8.49 -6.00 12.72
N GLU A 3 -8.54 -6.90 11.77
CA GLU A 3 -7.93 -6.67 10.48
C GLU A 3 -8.77 -5.62 9.74
N THR A 4 -8.14 -4.56 9.32
CA THR A 4 -8.79 -3.50 8.56
C THR A 4 -8.52 -3.75 7.08
N GLY A 5 -9.55 -3.83 6.30
CA GLY A 5 -9.45 -4.03 4.86
C GLY A 5 -10.78 -3.76 4.19
N THR A 6 -10.75 -3.68 2.88
CA THR A 6 -11.95 -3.53 2.05
C THR A 6 -12.31 -4.89 1.49
N HIS A 7 -13.59 -5.26 1.53
CA HIS A 7 -14.03 -6.51 0.92
C HIS A 7 -13.68 -6.53 -0.58
N PRO A 8 -13.15 -7.64 -1.12
CA PRO A 8 -12.68 -7.70 -2.51
C PRO A 8 -13.69 -7.29 -3.58
N SER A 9 -14.99 -7.37 -3.30
CA SER A 9 -16.03 -6.90 -4.22
C SER A 9 -15.97 -5.39 -4.48
N ASP A 10 -15.47 -4.60 -3.53
CA ASP A 10 -15.36 -3.15 -3.68
C ASP A 10 -14.25 -2.73 -4.66
N TRP A 11 -13.29 -3.60 -4.94
CA TRP A 11 -12.27 -3.34 -5.96
C TRP A 11 -12.83 -3.20 -7.38
N LEU A 12 -14.07 -3.65 -7.60
CA LEU A 12 -14.77 -3.42 -8.87
C LEU A 12 -15.12 -1.95 -9.10
N ASN A 13 -15.06 -1.13 -8.06
CA ASN A 13 -15.25 0.31 -8.11
C ASN A 13 -13.92 1.07 -8.27
N SER A 14 -12.78 0.38 -8.22
CA SER A 14 -11.46 0.99 -8.41
C SER A 14 -11.21 1.35 -9.88
N HIS A 15 -10.44 2.40 -10.11
CA HIS A 15 -9.92 2.76 -11.44
C HIS A 15 -8.47 2.28 -11.64
N LEU A 16 -7.81 1.88 -10.57
CA LEU A 16 -6.48 1.25 -10.56
C LEU A 16 -6.37 0.33 -9.35
N ILE A 17 -5.77 -0.84 -9.54
CA ILE A 17 -5.45 -1.77 -8.45
C ILE A 17 -3.94 -2.04 -8.47
N ILE A 18 -3.29 -1.85 -7.32
CA ILE A 18 -1.88 -2.19 -7.10
C ILE A 18 -1.81 -3.33 -6.09
N LEU A 19 -1.34 -4.49 -6.53
CA LEU A 19 -1.05 -5.64 -5.66
C LEU A 19 0.43 -5.57 -5.27
N TRP A 20 0.70 -5.35 -4.01
CA TRP A 20 2.05 -5.14 -3.50
C TRP A 20 2.49 -6.28 -2.59
N GLY A 21 3.45 -7.09 -3.05
CA GLY A 21 3.87 -8.30 -2.33
C GLY A 21 2.72 -9.26 -2.06
N HIS A 22 1.73 -9.28 -2.94
CA HIS A 22 0.47 -10.02 -2.78
C HIS A 22 0.26 -11.00 -3.93
N ASN A 23 0.19 -12.31 -3.60
CA ASN A 23 0.05 -13.38 -4.57
C ASN A 23 -1.12 -14.32 -4.23
N PRO A 24 -2.37 -13.86 -4.37
CA PRO A 24 -3.54 -14.66 -4.02
C PRO A 24 -3.80 -15.85 -4.95
N ALA A 25 -3.12 -15.96 -6.09
CA ALA A 25 -3.18 -17.17 -6.91
C ALA A 25 -2.50 -18.36 -6.23
N GLU A 26 -1.48 -18.12 -5.40
CA GLU A 26 -0.72 -19.11 -4.64
C GLU A 26 -1.15 -19.14 -3.18
N THR A 27 -1.19 -17.97 -2.54
CA THR A 27 -1.53 -17.81 -1.11
C THR A 27 -3.00 -17.51 -0.95
N LYS A 28 -3.78 -18.54 -0.68
CA LYS A 28 -5.25 -18.46 -0.64
C LYS A 28 -5.76 -18.37 0.80
N PHE A 29 -5.73 -17.16 1.36
CA PHE A 29 -6.39 -16.91 2.65
C PHE A 29 -7.91 -16.73 2.48
N ASP A 30 -8.35 -16.19 1.34
CA ASP A 30 -9.74 -16.03 0.97
C ASP A 30 -9.99 -16.60 -0.43
N SER A 31 -11.09 -17.31 -0.61
CA SER A 31 -11.50 -17.88 -1.89
C SER A 31 -12.02 -16.83 -2.87
N SER A 32 -12.41 -15.65 -2.41
CA SER A 32 -13.04 -14.60 -3.23
C SER A 32 -12.04 -13.65 -3.90
N THR A 33 -10.84 -13.49 -3.37
CA THR A 33 -9.84 -12.52 -3.83
C THR A 33 -9.54 -12.64 -5.33
N MET A 34 -9.13 -13.83 -5.79
CA MET A 34 -8.85 -14.06 -7.21
C MET A 34 -10.08 -13.96 -8.10
N PHE A 35 -11.26 -14.29 -7.58
CA PHE A 35 -12.51 -14.14 -8.31
C PHE A 35 -12.79 -12.67 -8.63
N TYR A 36 -12.69 -11.78 -7.65
CA TYR A 36 -12.92 -10.34 -7.86
C TYR A 36 -11.81 -9.69 -8.68
N LEU A 37 -10.54 -10.08 -8.51
CA LEU A 37 -9.45 -9.59 -9.36
C LEU A 37 -9.64 -9.97 -10.83
N LYS A 38 -10.10 -11.19 -11.13
CA LYS A 38 -10.45 -11.59 -12.49
C LYS A 38 -11.62 -10.79 -13.04
N LYS A 39 -12.64 -10.50 -12.24
CA LYS A 39 -13.77 -9.62 -12.63
C LYS A 39 -13.29 -8.19 -12.89
N ALA A 40 -12.46 -7.63 -12.03
CA ALA A 40 -11.87 -6.30 -12.22
C ALA A 40 -11.07 -6.23 -13.53
N LYS A 41 -10.24 -7.25 -13.79
CA LYS A 41 -9.51 -7.37 -15.06
C LYS A 41 -10.42 -7.45 -16.27
N ALA A 42 -11.48 -8.24 -16.21
CA ALA A 42 -12.47 -8.37 -17.28
C ALA A 42 -13.25 -7.06 -17.51
N ALA A 43 -13.46 -6.26 -16.47
CA ALA A 43 -14.03 -4.91 -16.54
C ALA A 43 -13.05 -3.86 -17.10
N GLY A 44 -11.81 -4.23 -17.41
CA GLY A 44 -10.81 -3.32 -17.97
C GLY A 44 -10.04 -2.52 -16.91
N ILE A 45 -10.21 -2.79 -15.62
CA ILE A 45 -9.48 -2.10 -14.55
C ILE A 45 -8.00 -2.47 -14.65
N PRO A 46 -7.09 -1.48 -14.75
CA PRO A 46 -5.66 -1.73 -14.76
C PRO A 46 -5.19 -2.35 -13.44
N ILE A 47 -4.37 -3.40 -13.55
CA ILE A 47 -3.77 -4.07 -12.39
C ILE A 47 -2.25 -4.04 -12.51
N ILE A 48 -1.58 -3.55 -11.47
CA ILE A 48 -0.13 -3.53 -11.34
C ILE A 48 0.25 -4.49 -10.22
N VAL A 49 1.29 -5.29 -10.42
CA VAL A 49 1.86 -6.17 -9.40
C VAL A 49 3.28 -5.73 -9.10
N ILE A 50 3.55 -5.35 -7.86
CA ILE A 50 4.89 -5.04 -7.34
C ILE A 50 5.35 -6.25 -6.54
N ASP A 51 6.35 -6.97 -7.03
CA ASP A 51 6.82 -8.21 -6.40
C ASP A 51 8.25 -8.52 -6.89
N PRO A 52 9.14 -9.07 -6.06
CA PRO A 52 10.49 -9.47 -6.49
C PRO A 52 10.51 -10.46 -7.66
N ARG A 53 9.47 -11.28 -7.78
CA ARG A 53 9.30 -12.23 -8.90
C ARG A 53 7.99 -11.97 -9.64
N LYS A 54 7.96 -12.31 -10.92
CA LYS A 54 6.69 -12.34 -11.67
C LYS A 54 5.87 -13.53 -11.18
N ASN A 55 5.05 -13.27 -10.15
CA ASN A 55 4.29 -14.29 -9.46
C ASN A 55 3.07 -14.80 -10.26
N ASP A 56 2.42 -15.87 -9.78
CA ASP A 56 1.30 -16.52 -10.48
C ASP A 56 0.09 -15.58 -10.64
N THR A 57 -0.11 -14.66 -9.71
CA THR A 57 -1.17 -13.64 -9.84
C THR A 57 -0.89 -12.68 -10.99
N ALA A 58 0.36 -12.23 -11.14
CA ALA A 58 0.74 -11.36 -12.25
C ALA A 58 0.55 -12.05 -13.60
N VAL A 59 0.88 -13.34 -13.67
CA VAL A 59 0.69 -14.17 -14.87
C VAL A 59 -0.80 -14.38 -15.15
N ALA A 60 -1.56 -14.85 -14.16
CA ALA A 60 -2.98 -15.19 -14.32
C ALA A 60 -3.86 -13.99 -14.71
N LEU A 61 -3.48 -12.78 -14.29
CA LEU A 61 -4.19 -11.54 -14.59
C LEU A 61 -3.62 -10.80 -15.81
N ASN A 62 -2.54 -11.30 -16.41
CA ASN A 62 -1.77 -10.55 -17.40
C ASN A 62 -1.56 -9.10 -16.94
N ALA A 63 -1.11 -8.94 -15.69
CA ALA A 63 -0.91 -7.66 -15.04
C ALA A 63 0.44 -7.04 -15.42
N GLN A 64 0.55 -5.70 -15.34
CA GLN A 64 1.83 -5.04 -15.38
C GLN A 64 2.64 -5.47 -14.15
N TRP A 65 3.82 -6.04 -14.36
CA TRP A 65 4.71 -6.43 -13.26
C TRP A 65 5.86 -5.45 -13.13
N ILE A 66 6.11 -5.01 -11.90
CA ILE A 66 7.24 -4.14 -11.54
C ILE A 66 8.10 -4.93 -10.56
N PRO A 67 9.30 -5.37 -10.98
CA PRO A 67 10.23 -6.07 -10.09
C PRO A 67 10.83 -5.12 -9.06
N ILE A 68 10.91 -5.58 -7.81
CA ILE A 68 11.50 -4.83 -6.70
C ILE A 68 12.51 -5.71 -5.97
N ARG A 69 13.59 -5.15 -5.44
CA ARG A 69 14.49 -5.87 -4.54
C ARG A 69 13.74 -6.22 -3.24
N PRO A 70 13.87 -7.46 -2.72
CA PRO A 70 13.23 -7.83 -1.46
C PRO A 70 13.59 -6.88 -0.33
N ALA A 71 12.62 -6.60 0.56
CA ALA A 71 12.79 -5.76 1.75
C ALA A 71 13.15 -4.28 1.47
N THR A 72 12.82 -3.76 0.30
CA THR A 72 13.02 -2.34 -0.05
C THR A 72 11.72 -1.59 -0.32
N ASP A 73 10.61 -2.18 0.04
CA ASP A 73 9.25 -1.69 -0.23
C ASP A 73 8.99 -0.30 0.37
N SER A 74 9.47 -0.03 1.58
CA SER A 74 9.36 1.28 2.22
C SER A 74 10.06 2.37 1.42
N ALA A 75 11.24 2.08 0.86
CA ALA A 75 11.96 3.05 0.04
C ALA A 75 11.21 3.39 -1.26
N LEU A 76 10.50 2.43 -1.86
CA LEU A 76 9.62 2.70 -2.98
C LEU A 76 8.46 3.62 -2.56
N ALA A 77 7.82 3.32 -1.44
CA ALA A 77 6.71 4.12 -0.93
C ALA A 77 7.14 5.56 -0.62
N ASP A 78 8.30 5.74 0.02
CA ASP A 78 8.86 7.07 0.32
C ASP A 78 9.19 7.85 -0.96
N ALA A 79 9.78 7.19 -1.96
CA ALA A 79 10.09 7.83 -3.24
C ALA A 79 8.83 8.21 -4.03
N MET A 80 7.78 7.37 -4.00
CA MET A 80 6.48 7.72 -4.58
C MET A 80 5.83 8.88 -3.83
N ALA A 81 5.87 8.89 -2.51
CA ALA A 81 5.34 9.96 -1.67
C ALA A 81 6.05 11.30 -1.96
N TYR A 82 7.37 11.27 -2.10
CA TYR A 82 8.16 12.44 -2.51
C TYR A 82 7.66 13.03 -3.83
N VAL A 83 7.44 12.18 -4.85
CA VAL A 83 6.92 12.63 -6.16
C VAL A 83 5.53 13.23 -6.03
N ILE A 84 4.62 12.56 -5.33
CA ILE A 84 3.24 13.04 -5.13
C ILE A 84 3.24 14.45 -4.53
N ILE A 85 4.09 14.69 -3.53
CA ILE A 85 4.20 16.00 -2.87
C ILE A 85 4.87 17.04 -3.80
N LYS A 86 5.95 16.68 -4.49
CA LYS A 86 6.65 17.59 -5.39
C LYS A 86 5.81 18.03 -6.58
N GLU A 87 4.96 17.16 -7.08
CA GLU A 87 4.02 17.45 -8.18
C GLU A 87 2.71 18.12 -7.69
N GLY A 88 2.54 18.32 -6.37
CA GLY A 88 1.34 18.93 -5.79
C GLY A 88 0.07 18.08 -5.97
N LEU A 89 0.23 16.75 -6.00
CA LEU A 89 -0.84 15.80 -6.25
C LEU A 89 -1.48 15.23 -4.97
N GLN A 90 -1.03 15.68 -3.79
CA GLN A 90 -1.60 15.24 -2.52
C GLN A 90 -3.00 15.84 -2.29
N ASP A 91 -3.85 15.08 -1.60
CA ASP A 91 -5.14 15.53 -1.10
C ASP A 91 -4.94 16.27 0.23
N GLN A 92 -4.60 17.57 0.14
CA GLN A 92 -4.27 18.38 1.31
C GLN A 92 -5.45 18.48 2.29
N GLU A 93 -6.69 18.55 1.77
CA GLU A 93 -7.86 18.61 2.63
C GLU A 93 -8.03 17.35 3.48
N PHE A 94 -7.78 16.19 2.90
CA PHE A 94 -7.79 14.92 3.63
C PHE A 94 -6.67 14.87 4.68
N LEU A 95 -5.46 15.28 4.31
CA LEU A 95 -4.30 15.32 5.21
C LEU A 95 -4.57 16.21 6.43
N ASP A 96 -5.06 17.42 6.21
CA ASP A 96 -5.33 18.38 7.28
C ASP A 96 -6.42 17.90 8.24
N LYS A 97 -7.43 17.19 7.74
CA LYS A 97 -8.57 16.75 8.55
C LYS A 97 -8.37 15.39 9.22
N CYS A 98 -7.64 14.49 8.58
CA CYS A 98 -7.65 13.07 8.93
C CYS A 98 -6.29 12.52 9.33
N CYS A 99 -5.19 13.26 9.16
CA CYS A 99 -3.85 12.75 9.39
C CYS A 99 -3.12 13.56 10.45
N LEU A 100 -2.45 12.84 11.36
CA LEU A 100 -1.51 13.45 12.32
C LEU A 100 -0.09 13.09 11.93
N GLY A 101 0.87 14.02 12.17
CA GLY A 101 2.28 13.80 11.92
C GLY A 101 2.71 13.98 10.47
N PHE A 102 1.85 14.47 9.58
CA PHE A 102 2.21 14.73 8.20
C PHE A 102 3.16 15.92 8.08
N ASP A 103 2.81 17.04 8.66
CA ASP A 103 3.60 18.28 8.68
C ASP A 103 3.73 18.87 10.10
N ALA A 104 4.47 19.96 10.23
CA ALA A 104 4.74 20.60 11.53
C ALA A 104 3.47 21.14 12.20
N ALA A 105 2.45 21.53 11.44
CA ALA A 105 1.21 22.08 11.98
C ALA A 105 0.28 21.00 12.53
N HIS A 106 0.40 19.77 12.04
CA HIS A 106 -0.47 18.66 12.39
C HIS A 106 0.26 17.58 13.22
N MET A 107 1.26 17.99 14.02
CA MET A 107 1.94 17.08 14.94
C MET A 107 1.09 16.80 16.19
N PRO A 108 1.20 15.58 16.77
CA PRO A 108 0.59 15.31 18.07
C PRO A 108 1.10 16.26 19.15
N GLU A 109 0.25 16.55 20.14
CA GLU A 109 0.63 17.39 21.28
C GLU A 109 1.88 16.84 21.99
N GLY A 110 2.86 17.71 22.21
CA GLY A 110 4.13 17.36 22.87
C GLY A 110 5.17 16.68 21.96
N ALA A 111 4.86 16.43 20.70
CA ALA A 111 5.84 15.93 19.74
C ALA A 111 6.70 17.06 19.17
N ASP A 112 7.96 16.73 18.79
CA ASP A 112 8.84 17.65 18.10
C ASP A 112 8.30 17.98 16.70
N PRO A 113 7.97 19.24 16.39
CA PRO A 113 7.43 19.62 15.10
C PRO A 113 8.37 19.35 13.91
N SER A 114 9.67 19.22 14.13
CA SER A 114 10.64 18.94 13.07
C SER A 114 10.66 17.47 12.63
N LEU A 115 10.11 16.58 13.44
CA LEU A 115 10.11 15.13 13.18
C LEU A 115 8.82 14.66 12.46
N ASN A 116 8.32 15.48 11.55
CA ASN A 116 7.14 15.18 10.74
C ASN A 116 7.50 14.43 9.45
N CYS A 117 6.49 13.82 8.82
CA CYS A 117 6.63 13.02 7.62
C CYS A 117 7.15 13.82 6.41
N LEU A 118 6.63 15.03 6.22
CA LEU A 118 7.03 15.92 5.11
C LEU A 118 8.51 16.27 5.21
N SER A 119 9.00 16.71 6.38
CA SER A 119 10.40 17.02 6.62
C SER A 119 11.32 15.82 6.37
N TYR A 120 10.88 14.61 6.77
CA TYR A 120 11.62 13.38 6.47
C TYR A 120 11.71 13.11 4.95
N LEU A 121 10.59 13.17 4.24
CA LEU A 121 10.54 12.90 2.80
C LEU A 121 11.38 13.93 2.02
N MET A 122 11.35 15.20 2.43
CA MET A 122 12.12 16.26 1.79
C MET A 122 13.62 16.24 2.17
N GLY A 123 14.02 15.40 3.12
CA GLY A 123 15.41 15.27 3.56
C GLY A 123 15.84 16.33 4.56
N GLU A 124 14.91 17.02 5.22
CA GLU A 124 15.24 18.04 6.22
C GLU A 124 15.75 17.41 7.53
N THR A 125 15.31 16.17 7.84
CA THR A 125 15.68 15.46 9.06
C THR A 125 17.02 14.72 8.96
N ASP A 126 17.39 14.24 7.78
CA ASP A 126 18.57 13.36 7.58
C ASP A 126 19.47 13.80 6.41
N SER A 127 19.20 14.97 5.81
CA SER A 127 19.89 15.50 4.64
C SER A 127 19.81 14.62 3.39
N ILE A 128 18.81 13.71 3.32
CA ILE A 128 18.63 12.77 2.22
C ILE A 128 17.20 12.88 1.67
N PRO A 129 16.94 13.70 0.64
CA PRO A 129 15.62 13.72 -0.02
C PRO A 129 15.30 12.36 -0.63
N LYS A 130 14.07 11.90 -0.45
CA LYS A 130 13.63 10.57 -0.89
C LYS A 130 13.23 10.59 -2.37
N THR A 131 14.14 11.12 -3.24
CA THR A 131 13.86 11.27 -4.68
C THR A 131 13.70 9.93 -5.39
N PRO A 132 13.11 9.91 -6.61
CA PRO A 132 13.07 8.68 -7.42
C PRO A 132 14.45 8.06 -7.66
N GLU A 133 15.49 8.86 -7.84
CA GLU A 133 16.87 8.39 -8.03
C GLU A 133 17.46 7.77 -6.76
N TRP A 134 17.07 8.28 -5.58
CA TRP A 134 17.37 7.62 -4.31
C TRP A 134 16.65 6.28 -4.21
N GLY A 135 15.35 6.25 -4.56
CA GLY A 135 14.54 5.04 -4.58
C GLY A 135 15.11 3.98 -5.55
N GLU A 136 15.53 4.38 -6.75
CA GLU A 136 16.13 3.47 -7.75
C GLU A 136 17.38 2.75 -7.21
N LYS A 137 18.27 3.47 -6.54
CA LYS A 137 19.50 2.87 -5.97
C LYS A 137 19.18 1.76 -4.97
N ILE A 138 18.11 1.91 -4.20
CA ILE A 138 17.71 0.96 -3.16
C ILE A 138 16.86 -0.16 -3.75
N THR A 139 15.80 0.19 -4.46
CA THR A 139 14.78 -0.76 -4.92
C THR A 139 15.14 -1.51 -6.20
N GLY A 140 16.02 -0.91 -7.02
CA GLY A 140 16.33 -1.39 -8.37
C GLY A 140 15.26 -1.08 -9.40
N ILE A 141 14.22 -0.33 -9.05
CA ILE A 141 13.19 0.15 -9.97
C ILE A 141 13.70 1.46 -10.59
N PRO A 142 13.70 1.63 -11.93
CA PRO A 142 14.14 2.86 -12.56
C PRO A 142 13.40 4.09 -12.04
N ALA A 143 14.11 5.20 -11.86
CA ALA A 143 13.57 6.45 -11.34
C ALA A 143 12.33 6.94 -12.12
N ASP A 144 12.37 6.81 -13.45
CA ASP A 144 11.23 7.19 -14.30
C ASP A 144 10.01 6.29 -14.04
N THR A 145 10.22 5.00 -13.83
CA THR A 145 9.13 4.07 -13.47
C THR A 145 8.52 4.42 -12.11
N ILE A 146 9.34 4.81 -11.12
CA ILE A 146 8.86 5.27 -9.82
C ILE A 146 8.01 6.54 -9.99
N ARG A 147 8.48 7.49 -10.78
CA ARG A 147 7.78 8.75 -11.06
C ARG A 147 6.43 8.50 -11.76
N GLU A 148 6.43 7.71 -12.83
CA GLU A 148 5.21 7.33 -13.56
C GLU A 148 4.20 6.62 -12.67
N LEU A 149 4.67 5.67 -11.83
CA LEU A 149 3.80 4.92 -10.91
C LEU A 149 3.16 5.85 -9.86
N ALA A 150 3.95 6.77 -9.29
CA ALA A 150 3.48 7.74 -8.31
C ALA A 150 2.42 8.68 -8.88
N ILE A 151 2.70 9.28 -10.03
CA ILE A 151 1.76 10.18 -10.71
C ILE A 151 0.49 9.42 -11.10
N ARG A 152 0.64 8.24 -11.70
CA ARG A 152 -0.51 7.42 -12.08
C ARG A 152 -1.38 7.05 -10.89
N TYR A 153 -0.79 6.66 -9.77
CA TYR A 153 -1.55 6.34 -8.56
C TYR A 153 -2.28 7.58 -8.01
N ALA A 154 -1.61 8.72 -7.94
CA ALA A 154 -2.18 9.94 -7.39
C ALA A 154 -3.29 10.56 -8.27
N THR A 155 -3.19 10.37 -9.59
CA THR A 155 -4.16 10.95 -10.55
C THR A 155 -5.29 9.99 -10.93
N THR A 156 -5.23 8.72 -10.51
CA THR A 156 -6.28 7.73 -10.76
C THR A 156 -7.04 7.48 -9.45
N LYS A 157 -8.17 8.15 -9.27
CA LYS A 157 -8.99 8.03 -8.04
C LYS A 157 -10.40 7.54 -8.40
N PRO A 158 -10.98 6.54 -7.70
CA PRO A 158 -10.39 5.78 -6.60
C PRO A 158 -9.34 4.76 -7.08
N ALA A 159 -8.28 4.58 -6.28
CA ALA A 159 -7.24 3.59 -6.52
C ALA A 159 -6.99 2.75 -5.26
N ALA A 160 -6.86 1.44 -5.43
CA ALA A 160 -6.62 0.51 -4.33
C ALA A 160 -5.16 0.02 -4.32
N ILE A 161 -4.48 0.18 -3.19
CA ILE A 161 -3.25 -0.55 -2.88
C ILE A 161 -3.61 -1.70 -1.94
N ILE A 162 -3.27 -2.92 -2.33
CA ILE A 162 -3.52 -4.12 -1.55
C ILE A 162 -2.19 -4.78 -1.26
N GLN A 163 -1.80 -4.81 0.00
CA GLN A 163 -0.55 -5.43 0.42
C GLN A 163 -0.76 -6.87 0.86
N GLY A 164 0.17 -7.74 0.41
CA GLY A 164 0.32 -9.06 0.99
C GLY A 164 1.29 -9.05 2.17
N TYR A 165 1.35 -10.16 2.89
CA TYR A 165 2.25 -10.32 4.03
C TYR A 165 3.74 -10.41 3.65
N GLY A 166 4.07 -10.63 2.37
CA GLY A 166 5.45 -10.78 1.91
C GLY A 166 6.33 -9.57 2.21
N ALA A 167 5.83 -8.37 1.91
CA ALA A 167 6.56 -7.12 2.08
C ALA A 167 6.89 -6.82 3.56
N GLN A 168 6.08 -7.27 4.51
CA GLN A 168 6.29 -7.00 5.94
C GLN A 168 7.05 -8.10 6.70
N ARG A 169 7.26 -9.29 6.10
CA ARG A 169 7.89 -10.43 6.79
C ARG A 169 9.41 -10.43 6.69
N ASN A 170 10.01 -9.30 7.03
CA ASN A 170 11.45 -9.08 7.10
C ASN A 170 11.77 -8.12 8.24
N ALA A 171 13.05 -7.88 8.50
CA ALA A 171 13.46 -6.90 9.51
C ALA A 171 12.94 -5.50 9.12
N TYR A 172 12.31 -4.83 10.07
CA TYR A 172 11.66 -3.51 9.89
C TYR A 172 10.52 -3.52 8.85
N GLY A 173 9.93 -4.67 8.59
CA GLY A 173 8.88 -4.85 7.58
C GLY A 173 7.59 -4.07 7.85
N GLU A 174 7.34 -3.65 9.10
CA GLU A 174 6.26 -2.76 9.47
C GLU A 174 6.33 -1.41 8.73
N GLN A 175 7.51 -0.97 8.32
CA GLN A 175 7.66 0.27 7.55
C GLN A 175 7.06 0.14 6.14
N SER A 176 7.10 -1.06 5.56
CA SER A 176 6.45 -1.33 4.26
C SER A 176 4.94 -1.15 4.35
N ALA A 177 4.32 -1.66 5.42
CA ALA A 177 2.89 -1.47 5.66
C ALA A 177 2.53 0.00 5.88
N ARG A 178 3.32 0.72 6.67
CA ARG A 178 3.15 2.17 6.89
C ARG A 178 3.29 2.98 5.60
N GLY A 179 4.26 2.62 4.75
CA GLY A 179 4.48 3.29 3.46
C GLY A 179 3.26 3.21 2.54
N ALA A 180 2.61 2.06 2.45
CA ALA A 180 1.39 1.94 1.65
C ALA A 180 0.20 2.71 2.23
N ILE A 181 0.07 2.74 3.57
CA ILE A 181 -0.93 3.58 4.25
C ILE A 181 -0.66 5.07 3.97
N LEU A 182 0.60 5.50 4.04
CA LEU A 182 1.01 6.86 3.70
C LEU A 182 0.56 7.26 2.30
N LEU A 183 0.79 6.40 1.30
CA LEU A 183 0.36 6.67 -0.08
C LEU A 183 -1.17 6.79 -0.20
N ALA A 184 -1.91 5.93 0.50
CA ALA A 184 -3.38 6.00 0.52
C ALA A 184 -3.88 7.29 1.18
N CYS A 185 -3.25 7.73 2.28
CA CYS A 185 -3.55 8.99 2.96
C CYS A 185 -3.21 10.19 2.09
N LEU A 186 -2.01 10.22 1.47
CA LEU A 186 -1.57 11.31 0.59
C LEU A 186 -2.55 11.56 -0.56
N THR A 187 -3.22 10.53 -1.04
CA THR A 187 -4.12 10.64 -2.19
C THR A 187 -5.61 10.63 -1.80
N GLY A 188 -5.94 10.59 -0.50
CA GLY A 188 -7.31 10.55 -0.02
C GLY A 188 -8.09 9.32 -0.50
N ASN A 189 -7.41 8.18 -0.71
CA ASN A 189 -8.04 6.92 -1.12
C ASN A 189 -8.63 6.12 0.06
N VAL A 190 -8.59 6.69 1.26
CA VAL A 190 -9.12 6.07 2.48
C VAL A 190 -10.60 6.41 2.66
N GLY A 191 -11.42 5.41 2.97
CA GLY A 191 -12.84 5.61 3.29
C GLY A 191 -13.75 5.89 2.10
N ILE A 192 -13.27 5.70 0.87
CA ILE A 192 -14.07 5.84 -0.36
C ILE A 192 -14.22 4.49 -1.06
N SER A 193 -15.35 4.26 -1.72
CA SER A 193 -15.58 3.03 -2.48
C SER A 193 -14.58 2.91 -3.63
N GLY A 194 -13.97 1.75 -3.79
CA GLY A 194 -12.90 1.50 -4.76
C GLY A 194 -11.51 1.99 -4.33
N GLY A 195 -11.41 2.72 -3.21
CA GLY A 195 -10.17 3.06 -2.55
C GLY A 195 -9.73 1.98 -1.57
N SER A 196 -8.56 2.15 -0.95
CA SER A 196 -8.06 1.22 0.07
C SER A 196 -7.13 1.94 1.05
N ALA A 197 -7.27 1.63 2.33
CA ALA A 197 -6.33 2.05 3.37
C ALA A 197 -5.04 1.21 3.39
N ALA A 198 -4.79 0.43 2.35
CA ALA A 198 -3.62 -0.44 2.21
C ALA A 198 -3.49 -1.52 3.30
N GLY A 199 -4.62 -2.04 3.77
CA GLY A 199 -4.65 -3.16 4.73
C GLY A 199 -4.24 -4.49 4.10
N ALA A 200 -4.19 -5.54 4.90
CA ALA A 200 -3.93 -6.89 4.43
C ALA A 200 -4.99 -7.31 3.37
N GLY A 201 -4.50 -7.87 2.27
CA GLY A 201 -5.26 -8.00 1.04
C GLY A 201 -6.42 -9.00 1.03
N ASP A 202 -6.60 -9.75 2.12
CA ASP A 202 -7.55 -10.87 2.19
C ASP A 202 -8.47 -10.77 3.40
N CYS A 203 -8.60 -9.57 3.98
CA CYS A 203 -9.39 -9.44 5.18
C CYS A 203 -10.88 -9.59 4.88
N SER A 204 -11.39 -10.73 5.24
CA SER A 204 -12.80 -10.91 5.43
C SER A 204 -13.23 -10.03 6.61
N THR A 205 -14.13 -9.10 6.37
CA THR A 205 -14.78 -8.32 7.43
C THR A 205 -15.77 -9.17 8.25
N HIS A 206 -15.89 -10.44 7.91
CA HIS A 206 -16.75 -11.40 8.59
C HIS A 206 -15.90 -12.24 9.53
N GLU A 207 -16.02 -11.98 10.83
CA GLU A 207 -15.61 -12.93 11.84
C GLU A 207 -16.51 -14.16 11.68
N LEU A 208 -15.96 -15.26 11.17
CA LEU A 208 -16.63 -16.55 11.30
C LEU A 208 -16.69 -16.86 12.79
N PRO A 209 -17.86 -17.26 13.33
CA PRO A 209 -17.94 -17.70 14.71
C PRO A 209 -16.89 -18.80 14.91
N GLY A 210 -16.00 -18.59 15.86
CA GLY A 210 -14.97 -19.58 16.20
C GLY A 210 -15.65 -20.92 16.51
N PHE A 211 -15.07 -22.01 16.02
CA PHE A 211 -15.48 -23.33 16.51
C PHE A 211 -15.30 -23.35 18.04
N PRO A 212 -16.24 -23.93 18.80
CA PRO A 212 -16.06 -24.09 20.22
C PRO A 212 -14.75 -24.83 20.47
N VAL A 213 -13.80 -24.13 21.08
CA VAL A 213 -12.55 -24.75 21.49
C VAL A 213 -12.88 -25.60 22.71
N LEU A 214 -12.80 -26.90 22.56
CA LEU A 214 -12.89 -27.82 23.71
C LEU A 214 -11.69 -27.52 24.62
N ASP A 215 -11.96 -27.35 25.92
CA ASP A 215 -10.92 -27.23 26.92
C ASP A 215 -9.97 -28.42 26.81
N ASN A 216 -8.72 -28.13 26.45
CA ASN A 216 -7.69 -29.16 26.43
C ASN A 216 -7.07 -29.25 27.84
N PRO A 217 -7.37 -30.33 28.61
CA PRO A 217 -6.84 -30.44 29.98
C PRO A 217 -5.32 -30.59 30.04
N TYR A 218 -4.66 -30.75 28.88
CA TYR A 218 -3.20 -30.85 28.76
C TYR A 218 -2.53 -29.56 28.32
N ASN A 219 -3.29 -28.50 28.03
CA ASN A 219 -2.74 -27.15 27.85
C ASN A 219 -2.41 -26.54 29.22
N ARG A 220 -1.24 -26.81 29.72
CA ARG A 220 -0.66 -26.18 30.94
C ARG A 220 0.44 -25.23 30.56
#